data_e723bc892838102f9d1fdbfe63da9935
#
_entry.id   e723bc892838102f9d1fdbfe63da9935
#
_cell.length_a   1.000
_cell.length_b   1.000
_cell.length_c   1.000
_cell.angle_alpha   90.00
_cell.angle_beta   90.00
_cell.angle_gamma   90.00
#
_symmetry.space_group_name_H-M   'P 1'
#
loop_
_entity.id
_entity.type
_entity.pdbx_description
1 polymer ?
#
loop_
_entity_poly.entity_id
_entity_poly.type
_entity_poly.pdbx_seq_one_letter_code
_entity_poly.pdbx_strand_id
1 'polypeptide(L)'
;ALNDDQLDEVLVVGHSSGAHIAVSVLSDLILAGLPDDHPSLGFLSLGQVVPMVSFLPKAYRLRKDLQFLSQRDELAWVDVTAPGDGCAFALCDPVSVSGVASDDKRWPLVFSAAFTQTLSPQRWAELRWRFFRLHFQYLCAFDQPGDYDYFQITAGPMTLRERYRDRKASRSRIDQAVSKYTAVSAI
;
A
#
# COMPACT_ATOMS: atom_id res chain seq x y z
N ALA A 1 -4.77 -14.08 15.94
CA ALA A 1 -3.46 -13.82 15.32
C ALA A 1 -2.63 -12.86 16.18
N LEU A 2 -3.11 -11.63 16.49
CA LEU A 2 -2.32 -10.64 17.25
C LEU A 2 -2.02 -11.03 18.72
N ASN A 3 -2.67 -12.03 19.26
CA ASN A 3 -2.40 -12.59 20.60
C ASN A 3 -1.60 -13.90 20.52
N ASP A 4 -1.00 -14.21 19.40
CA ASP A 4 -0.26 -15.44 19.17
C ASP A 4 1.23 -15.12 19.12
N ASP A 5 1.92 -15.52 20.17
CA ASP A 5 3.35 -15.31 20.36
C ASP A 5 4.25 -16.19 19.48
N GLN A 6 3.65 -17.10 18.70
CA GLN A 6 4.37 -17.96 17.77
C GLN A 6 4.41 -17.37 16.33
N LEU A 7 3.77 -16.23 16.11
CA LEU A 7 3.76 -15.55 14.81
C LEU A 7 4.79 -14.43 14.76
N ASP A 8 5.61 -14.43 13.74
CA ASP A 8 6.57 -13.34 13.47
C ASP A 8 5.86 -12.09 12.92
N GLU A 9 4.83 -12.27 12.09
CA GLU A 9 4.10 -11.18 11.45
C GLU A 9 2.61 -11.50 11.24
N VAL A 10 1.78 -10.46 11.35
CA VAL A 10 0.44 -10.42 10.78
C VAL A 10 0.46 -9.46 9.60
N LEU A 11 0.37 -10.01 8.38
CA LEU A 11 0.38 -9.24 7.15
C LEU A 11 -1.05 -9.02 6.63
N VAL A 12 -1.47 -7.76 6.54
CA VAL A 12 -2.71 -7.36 5.88
C VAL A 12 -2.41 -6.97 4.44
N VAL A 13 -3.08 -7.61 3.48
CA VAL A 13 -2.95 -7.31 2.05
C VAL A 13 -4.22 -6.65 1.55
N GLY A 14 -4.10 -5.42 1.04
CA GLY A 14 -5.19 -4.66 0.44
C GLY A 14 -4.97 -4.46 -1.06
N HIS A 15 -5.72 -5.18 -1.92
CA HIS A 15 -5.65 -4.99 -3.36
C HIS A 15 -6.78 -4.07 -3.85
N SER A 16 -6.46 -3.13 -4.76
CA SER A 16 -7.44 -2.23 -5.37
C SER A 16 -8.25 -1.45 -4.32
N SER A 17 -9.57 -1.58 -4.31
CA SER A 17 -10.45 -1.01 -3.29
C SER A 17 -10.20 -1.57 -1.88
N GLY A 18 -9.67 -2.78 -1.76
CA GLY A 18 -9.26 -3.34 -0.48
C GLY A 18 -8.22 -2.49 0.26
N ALA A 19 -7.41 -1.71 -0.47
CA ALA A 19 -6.41 -0.85 0.14
C ALA A 19 -7.02 0.23 1.05
N HIS A 20 -8.05 0.96 0.60
CA HIS A 20 -8.66 2.01 1.45
C HIS A 20 -9.49 1.43 2.60
N ILE A 21 -10.07 0.24 2.42
CA ILE A 21 -10.73 -0.49 3.52
C ILE A 21 -9.70 -0.90 4.57
N ALA A 22 -8.56 -1.46 4.13
CA ALA A 22 -7.49 -1.87 5.04
C ALA A 22 -6.91 -0.68 5.84
N VAL A 23 -6.77 0.51 5.22
CA VAL A 23 -6.38 1.74 5.93
C VAL A 23 -7.30 2.01 7.12
N SER A 24 -8.62 1.98 6.91
CA SER A 24 -9.57 2.25 8.00
C SER A 24 -9.61 1.13 9.04
N VAL A 25 -9.53 -0.14 8.62
CA VAL A 25 -9.50 -1.29 9.54
C VAL A 25 -8.25 -1.27 10.42
N LEU A 26 -7.08 -1.02 9.84
CA LEU A 26 -5.82 -0.95 10.59
C LEU A 26 -5.77 0.27 11.52
N SER A 27 -6.35 1.40 11.10
CA SER A 27 -6.47 2.57 11.97
C SER A 27 -7.36 2.27 13.19
N ASP A 28 -8.52 1.64 12.97
CA ASP A 28 -9.41 1.23 14.07
C ASP A 28 -8.73 0.21 15.00
N LEU A 29 -7.99 -0.74 14.44
CA LEU A 29 -7.27 -1.77 15.19
C LEU A 29 -6.22 -1.15 16.12
N ILE A 30 -5.39 -0.26 15.60
CA ILE A 30 -4.34 0.42 16.39
C ILE A 30 -4.96 1.33 17.44
N LEU A 31 -6.04 2.05 17.11
CA LEU A 31 -6.76 2.91 18.06
C LEU A 31 -7.43 2.11 19.18
N ALA A 32 -7.86 0.89 18.92
CA ALA A 32 -8.42 0.00 19.93
C ALA A 32 -7.37 -0.55 20.92
N GLY A 33 -6.08 -0.39 20.58
CA GLY A 33 -4.94 -0.89 21.34
C GLY A 33 -4.48 -2.27 20.86
N LEU A 34 -3.20 -2.38 20.61
CA LEU A 34 -2.54 -3.65 20.31
C LEU A 34 -2.05 -4.29 21.62
N PRO A 35 -1.96 -5.62 21.72
CA PRO A 35 -1.27 -6.28 22.84
C PRO A 35 0.19 -5.83 22.93
N ASP A 36 0.78 -5.81 24.14
CA ASP A 36 2.17 -5.35 24.34
C ASP A 36 3.17 -6.21 23.55
N ASP A 37 2.93 -7.52 23.47
CA ASP A 37 3.78 -8.50 22.78
C ASP A 37 3.15 -8.97 21.45
N HIS A 38 2.60 -8.04 20.67
CA HIS A 38 2.02 -8.40 19.38
C HIS A 38 3.10 -8.70 18.32
N PRO A 39 2.86 -9.64 17.37
CA PRO A 39 3.74 -9.88 16.23
C PRO A 39 3.86 -8.61 15.36
N SER A 40 4.90 -8.53 14.54
CA SER A 40 5.02 -7.44 13.56
C SER A 40 3.73 -7.24 12.78
N LEU A 41 3.31 -6.00 12.58
CA LEU A 41 2.14 -5.68 11.78
C LEU A 41 2.60 -5.14 10.43
N GLY A 42 2.26 -5.84 9.34
CA GLY A 42 2.54 -5.46 7.97
C GLY A 42 1.28 -5.04 7.22
N PHE A 43 1.36 -3.99 6.42
CA PHE A 43 0.33 -3.60 5.47
C PHE A 43 0.92 -3.50 4.07
N LEU A 44 0.45 -4.34 3.17
CA LEU A 44 0.83 -4.36 1.77
C LEU A 44 -0.36 -3.89 0.93
N SER A 45 -0.31 -2.66 0.41
CA SER A 45 -1.30 -2.14 -0.53
C SER A 45 -0.83 -2.34 -1.97
N LEU A 46 -1.69 -2.95 -2.80
CA LEU A 46 -1.38 -3.38 -4.15
C LEU A 46 -2.37 -2.76 -5.15
N GLY A 47 -1.86 -2.12 -6.20
CA GLY A 47 -2.70 -1.53 -7.24
C GLY A 47 -3.79 -0.63 -6.66
N GLN A 48 -3.47 0.17 -5.67
CA GLN A 48 -4.44 0.90 -4.85
C GLN A 48 -5.21 1.97 -5.64
N VAL A 49 -6.46 2.17 -5.21
CA VAL A 49 -7.37 3.18 -5.73
C VAL A 49 -7.87 4.14 -4.62
N VAL A 50 -7.06 4.32 -3.58
CA VAL A 50 -7.37 5.18 -2.43
C VAL A 50 -7.83 6.58 -2.83
N PRO A 51 -7.21 7.26 -3.82
CA PRO A 51 -7.61 8.59 -4.25
C PRO A 51 -9.04 8.67 -4.80
N MET A 52 -9.59 7.57 -5.35
CA MET A 52 -11.00 7.55 -5.78
C MET A 52 -11.97 7.90 -4.65
N VAL A 53 -11.62 7.56 -3.43
CA VAL A 53 -12.45 7.82 -2.24
C VAL A 53 -11.94 9.04 -1.48
N SER A 54 -10.64 9.15 -1.21
CA SER A 54 -10.08 10.24 -0.39
C SER A 54 -10.28 11.62 -1.02
N PHE A 55 -10.42 11.72 -2.35
CA PHE A 55 -10.71 12.96 -3.07
C PHE A 55 -12.18 13.38 -3.03
N LEU A 56 -13.07 12.58 -2.44
CA LEU A 56 -14.47 12.96 -2.28
C LEU A 56 -14.65 13.98 -1.16
N PRO A 57 -15.60 14.92 -1.29
CA PRO A 57 -15.81 15.99 -0.31
C PRO A 57 -15.95 15.48 1.12
N LYS A 58 -16.77 14.45 1.32
CA LYS A 58 -17.15 13.92 2.64
C LYS A 58 -16.30 12.74 3.12
N ALA A 59 -15.17 12.44 2.49
CA ALA A 59 -14.29 11.34 2.89
C ALA A 59 -13.38 11.69 4.09
N TYR A 60 -13.91 12.44 5.07
CA TYR A 60 -13.15 12.90 6.24
C TYR A 60 -12.50 11.75 6.99
N ARG A 61 -13.26 10.66 7.22
CA ARG A 61 -12.76 9.50 7.93
C ARG A 61 -11.55 8.92 7.25
N LEU A 62 -11.64 8.57 5.96
CA LEU A 62 -10.52 7.96 5.24
C LEU A 62 -9.28 8.88 5.26
N ARG A 63 -9.47 10.19 5.09
CA ARG A 63 -8.35 11.15 5.18
C ARG A 63 -7.72 11.19 6.56
N LYS A 64 -8.53 11.14 7.63
CA LYS A 64 -8.04 11.04 9.01
C LYS A 64 -7.27 9.74 9.23
N ASP A 65 -7.81 8.62 8.75
CA ASP A 65 -7.19 7.30 8.88
C ASP A 65 -5.86 7.24 8.10
N LEU A 66 -5.79 7.83 6.91
CA LEU A 66 -4.56 7.96 6.12
C LEU A 66 -3.49 8.76 6.88
N GLN A 67 -3.86 9.92 7.42
CA GLN A 67 -2.95 10.75 8.21
C GLN A 67 -2.46 9.98 9.43
N PHE A 68 -3.37 9.41 10.21
CA PHE A 68 -3.06 8.64 11.41
C PHE A 68 -2.12 7.48 11.09
N LEU A 69 -2.50 6.62 10.15
CA LEU A 69 -1.75 5.41 9.83
C LEU A 69 -0.34 5.71 9.30
N SER A 70 -0.19 6.82 8.58
CA SER A 70 1.09 7.22 8.00
C SER A 70 2.18 7.56 9.02
N GLN A 71 1.79 7.84 10.26
CA GLN A 71 2.70 8.25 11.35
C GLN A 71 3.07 7.10 12.30
N ARG A 72 2.40 5.93 12.17
CA ARG A 72 2.48 4.87 13.17
C ARG A 72 3.75 4.03 13.07
N ASP A 73 4.30 3.69 14.24
CA ASP A 73 5.46 2.80 14.35
C ASP A 73 5.06 1.33 14.44
N GLU A 74 3.84 1.05 14.85
CA GLU A 74 3.33 -0.29 15.10
C GLU A 74 3.25 -1.12 13.82
N LEU A 75 3.20 -0.47 12.66
CA LEU A 75 3.14 -1.17 11.39
C LEU A 75 4.26 -0.77 10.43
N ALA A 76 4.52 -1.62 9.43
CA ALA A 76 5.21 -1.26 8.20
C ALA A 76 4.19 -1.22 7.05
N TRP A 77 4.09 -0.11 6.33
CA TRP A 77 3.19 0.02 5.19
C TRP A 77 3.97 0.17 3.89
N VAL A 78 3.78 -0.78 3.00
CA VAL A 78 4.38 -0.80 1.66
C VAL A 78 3.27 -0.69 0.62
N ASP A 79 3.39 0.27 -0.30
CA ASP A 79 2.47 0.52 -1.39
C ASP A 79 3.12 0.20 -2.74
N VAL A 80 2.57 -0.80 -3.43
CA VAL A 80 3.11 -1.27 -4.70
C VAL A 80 2.10 -1.06 -5.82
N THR A 81 2.48 -0.25 -6.79
CA THR A 81 1.69 0.02 -7.99
C THR A 81 2.58 -0.07 -9.24
N ALA A 82 2.02 0.02 -10.42
CA ALA A 82 2.79 -0.01 -11.66
C ALA A 82 2.23 0.98 -12.68
N PRO A 83 3.06 1.81 -13.34
CA PRO A 83 2.59 2.77 -14.34
C PRO A 83 1.81 2.17 -15.51
N GLY A 84 2.01 0.88 -15.79
CA GLY A 84 1.26 0.17 -16.83
C GLY A 84 -0.15 -0.27 -16.42
N ASP A 85 -0.50 -0.18 -15.14
CA ASP A 85 -1.81 -0.53 -14.62
C ASP A 85 -2.77 0.66 -14.70
N GLY A 86 -3.63 0.67 -15.71
CA GLY A 86 -4.64 1.72 -15.92
C GLY A 86 -5.79 1.73 -14.92
N CYS A 87 -5.86 0.75 -14.02
CA CYS A 87 -6.88 0.68 -12.97
C CYS A 87 -6.41 1.29 -11.65
N ALA A 88 -5.10 1.48 -11.45
CA ALA A 88 -4.52 1.97 -10.20
C ALA A 88 -4.07 3.43 -10.28
N PHE A 89 -3.93 4.08 -9.13
CA PHE A 89 -3.23 5.36 -9.00
C PHE A 89 -1.72 5.12 -8.90
N ALA A 90 -1.13 4.81 -10.06
CA ALA A 90 0.24 4.35 -10.15
C ALA A 90 1.24 5.35 -9.56
N LEU A 91 2.05 4.86 -8.63
CA LEU A 91 3.09 5.62 -7.90
C LEU A 91 2.57 6.87 -7.15
N CYS A 92 1.26 7.02 -7.02
CA CYS A 92 0.70 8.07 -6.17
C CYS A 92 0.81 7.65 -4.70
N ASP A 93 1.51 8.43 -3.90
CA ASP A 93 1.50 8.28 -2.45
C ASP A 93 0.10 8.68 -1.93
N PRO A 94 -0.73 7.74 -1.45
CA PRO A 94 -2.13 8.02 -1.16
C PRO A 94 -2.32 9.05 -0.03
N VAL A 95 -1.37 9.17 0.88
CA VAL A 95 -1.39 10.14 1.98
C VAL A 95 -1.10 11.54 1.45
N SER A 96 0.00 11.66 0.69
CA SER A 96 0.47 12.94 0.17
C SER A 96 -0.47 13.52 -0.88
N VAL A 97 -0.93 12.72 -1.86
CA VAL A 97 -1.85 13.23 -2.90
C VAL A 97 -3.21 13.61 -2.34
N SER A 98 -3.61 13.01 -1.21
CA SER A 98 -4.84 13.37 -0.47
C SER A 98 -4.70 14.68 0.33
N GLY A 99 -3.49 15.24 0.41
CA GLY A 99 -3.20 16.49 1.12
C GLY A 99 -3.27 16.36 2.65
N VAL A 100 -3.00 15.17 3.19
CA VAL A 100 -3.03 14.90 4.63
C VAL A 100 -1.70 14.40 5.20
N ALA A 101 -0.64 14.48 4.41
CA ALA A 101 0.71 14.22 4.89
C ALA A 101 1.12 15.27 5.91
N SER A 102 1.75 14.82 7.00
CA SER A 102 2.37 15.68 8.03
C SER A 102 3.89 15.52 8.01
N ASP A 103 4.58 16.35 8.75
CA ASP A 103 6.04 16.29 8.89
C ASP A 103 6.50 14.96 9.52
N ASP A 104 5.66 14.36 10.36
CA ASP A 104 5.93 13.07 11.03
C ASP A 104 5.61 11.85 10.14
N LYS A 105 5.22 12.08 8.89
CA LYS A 105 4.87 11.00 7.96
C LYS A 105 6.05 10.05 7.74
N ARG A 106 5.84 8.77 7.97
CA ARG A 106 6.80 7.67 7.76
C ARG A 106 6.39 6.77 6.60
N TRP A 107 5.07 6.56 6.45
CA TRP A 107 4.46 5.63 5.51
C TRP A 107 3.53 6.31 4.50
N PRO A 108 3.24 5.64 3.39
CA PRO A 108 3.79 4.36 2.92
C PRO A 108 5.18 4.48 2.27
N LEU A 109 5.89 3.34 2.19
CA LEU A 109 6.98 3.15 1.24
C LEU A 109 6.37 2.85 -0.13
N VAL A 110 6.43 3.80 -1.06
CA VAL A 110 5.84 3.68 -2.40
C VAL A 110 6.89 3.27 -3.43
N PHE A 111 6.65 2.15 -4.13
CA PHE A 111 7.50 1.76 -5.24
C PHE A 111 6.77 0.96 -6.32
N SER A 112 7.43 0.79 -7.48
CA SER A 112 6.83 0.16 -8.65
C SER A 112 7.08 -1.35 -8.69
N ALA A 113 6.03 -2.12 -9.04
CA ALA A 113 6.17 -3.52 -9.45
C ALA A 113 6.86 -3.67 -10.82
N ALA A 114 7.07 -2.58 -11.54
CA ALA A 114 7.83 -2.48 -12.80
C ALA A 114 7.43 -3.55 -13.84
N PHE A 115 6.14 -3.71 -14.13
CA PHE A 115 5.59 -4.75 -15.01
C PHE A 115 6.32 -4.90 -16.34
N THR A 116 6.81 -3.81 -16.93
CA THR A 116 7.59 -3.85 -18.19
C THR A 116 8.98 -4.48 -18.04
N GLN A 117 9.47 -4.63 -16.83
CA GLN A 117 10.79 -5.20 -16.51
C GLN A 117 10.66 -6.58 -15.85
N THR A 118 9.57 -6.80 -15.11
CA THR A 118 9.35 -8.01 -14.31
C THR A 118 8.51 -9.07 -15.03
N LEU A 119 7.82 -8.69 -16.12
CA LEU A 119 7.15 -9.61 -17.03
C LEU A 119 8.00 -9.84 -18.28
N SER A 120 7.95 -11.05 -18.82
CA SER A 120 8.54 -11.34 -20.13
C SER A 120 7.88 -10.50 -21.23
N PRO A 121 8.58 -10.19 -22.34
CA PRO A 121 7.99 -9.44 -23.44
C PRO A 121 6.68 -10.05 -23.97
N GLN A 122 6.63 -11.39 -24.02
CA GLN A 122 5.44 -12.12 -24.42
C GLN A 122 4.28 -11.87 -23.44
N ARG A 123 4.54 -12.06 -22.14
CA ARG A 123 3.52 -11.87 -21.09
C ARG A 123 3.03 -10.42 -21.03
N TRP A 124 3.95 -9.47 -21.15
CA TRP A 124 3.59 -8.06 -21.24
C TRP A 124 2.70 -7.76 -22.44
N ALA A 125 3.03 -8.30 -23.63
CA ALA A 125 2.22 -8.13 -24.83
C ALA A 125 0.79 -8.69 -24.67
N GLU A 126 0.65 -9.81 -23.96
CA GLU A 126 -0.65 -10.42 -23.66
C GLU A 126 -1.49 -9.60 -22.67
N LEU A 127 -0.85 -8.98 -21.67
CA LEU A 127 -1.54 -8.38 -20.54
C LEU A 127 -1.78 -6.87 -20.69
N ARG A 128 -0.92 -6.12 -21.37
CA ARG A 128 -0.93 -4.65 -21.40
C ARG A 128 -2.25 -3.99 -21.82
N TRP A 129 -3.10 -4.70 -22.58
CA TRP A 129 -4.43 -4.21 -22.99
C TRP A 129 -5.59 -4.94 -22.30
N ARG A 130 -5.28 -5.81 -21.36
CA ARG A 130 -6.27 -6.54 -20.55
C ARG A 130 -6.31 -5.96 -19.15
N PHE A 131 -6.85 -4.75 -19.03
CA PHE A 131 -6.78 -3.93 -17.81
C PHE A 131 -6.99 -4.71 -16.52
N PHE A 132 -8.10 -5.44 -16.37
CA PHE A 132 -8.35 -6.21 -15.15
C PHE A 132 -7.33 -7.34 -14.93
N ARG A 133 -6.90 -8.05 -15.97
CA ARG A 133 -5.90 -9.10 -15.81
C ARG A 133 -4.56 -8.52 -15.39
N LEU A 134 -4.18 -7.40 -15.98
CA LEU A 134 -2.96 -6.69 -15.60
C LEU A 134 -3.07 -6.15 -14.17
N HIS A 135 -4.25 -5.64 -13.78
CA HIS A 135 -4.50 -5.17 -12.42
C HIS A 135 -4.38 -6.27 -11.37
N PHE A 136 -4.70 -7.51 -11.71
CA PHE A 136 -4.51 -8.68 -10.83
C PHE A 136 -3.10 -9.28 -10.90
N GLN A 137 -2.21 -8.76 -11.74
CA GLN A 137 -0.84 -9.28 -11.86
C GLN A 137 -0.05 -9.14 -10.57
N TYR A 138 -0.35 -8.17 -9.73
CA TYR A 138 0.29 -8.06 -8.40
C TYR A 138 0.18 -9.33 -7.56
N LEU A 139 -0.89 -10.11 -7.72
CA LEU A 139 -1.15 -11.34 -6.96
C LEU A 139 -0.63 -12.60 -7.68
N CYS A 140 0.06 -12.43 -8.80
CA CYS A 140 0.57 -13.51 -9.62
C CYS A 140 2.10 -13.55 -9.60
N ALA A 141 2.66 -14.70 -9.99
CA ALA A 141 4.09 -14.82 -10.19
C ALA A 141 4.58 -13.94 -11.35
N PHE A 142 5.81 -13.48 -11.22
CA PHE A 142 6.51 -12.71 -12.25
C PHE A 142 7.53 -13.61 -12.97
N ASP A 143 7.74 -13.39 -14.27
CA ASP A 143 8.72 -14.13 -15.05
C ASP A 143 10.16 -13.77 -14.63
N GLN A 144 10.34 -12.50 -14.22
CA GLN A 144 11.61 -11.95 -13.76
C GLN A 144 11.35 -11.09 -12.51
N PRO A 145 11.15 -11.72 -11.32
CA PRO A 145 10.83 -10.98 -10.11
C PRO A 145 11.95 -10.00 -9.75
N GLY A 146 11.56 -8.76 -9.44
CA GLY A 146 12.45 -7.70 -8.97
C GLY A 146 12.32 -7.49 -7.46
N ASP A 147 12.28 -6.24 -7.02
CA ASP A 147 12.09 -5.89 -5.61
C ASP A 147 10.73 -6.33 -5.06
N TYR A 148 9.74 -6.47 -5.92
CA TYR A 148 8.41 -6.95 -5.59
C TYR A 148 8.21 -8.38 -6.06
N ASP A 149 7.86 -9.25 -5.14
CA ASP A 149 7.40 -10.61 -5.39
C ASP A 149 6.36 -10.97 -4.34
N TYR A 150 5.12 -11.17 -4.75
CA TYR A 150 4.00 -11.46 -3.86
C TYR A 150 4.24 -12.70 -3.00
N PHE A 151 4.75 -13.77 -3.58
CA PHE A 151 4.96 -15.04 -2.88
C PHE A 151 6.13 -14.97 -1.91
N GLN A 152 7.19 -14.23 -2.26
CA GLN A 152 8.30 -13.98 -1.35
C GLN A 152 7.91 -13.11 -0.15
N ILE A 153 6.91 -12.25 -0.32
CA ILE A 153 6.40 -11.41 0.77
C ILE A 153 5.47 -12.22 1.66
N THR A 154 4.52 -12.97 1.07
CA THR A 154 3.43 -13.62 1.82
C THR A 154 3.80 -15.00 2.37
N ALA A 155 4.82 -15.64 1.85
CA ALA A 155 5.25 -16.98 2.24
C ALA A 155 6.78 -17.11 2.46
N GLY A 156 7.52 -16.02 2.36
CA GLY A 156 8.95 -15.99 2.62
C GLY A 156 9.27 -15.82 4.11
N PRO A 157 10.54 -15.92 4.50
CA PRO A 157 10.97 -15.94 5.91
C PRO A 157 11.14 -14.56 6.55
N MET A 158 10.92 -13.47 5.82
CA MET A 158 11.17 -12.11 6.30
C MET A 158 9.86 -11.37 6.49
N THR A 159 9.73 -10.63 7.59
CA THR A 159 8.63 -9.67 7.77
C THR A 159 8.69 -8.55 6.72
N LEU A 160 7.56 -7.91 6.46
CA LEU A 160 7.47 -6.80 5.50
C LEU A 160 8.47 -5.66 5.88
N ARG A 161 8.59 -5.38 7.18
CA ARG A 161 9.50 -4.37 7.74
C ARG A 161 10.97 -4.72 7.47
N GLU A 162 11.37 -5.95 7.71
CA GLU A 162 12.74 -6.40 7.49
C GLU A 162 13.10 -6.40 6.01
N ARG A 163 12.23 -6.93 5.17
CA ARG A 163 12.44 -7.01 3.72
C ARG A 163 12.71 -5.65 3.10
N TYR A 164 12.05 -4.61 3.57
CA TYR A 164 12.12 -3.27 2.97
C TYR A 164 12.79 -2.22 3.85
N ARG A 165 13.53 -2.62 4.88
CA ARG A 165 14.20 -1.73 5.84
C ARG A 165 15.06 -0.65 5.16
N ASP A 166 15.85 -1.03 4.17
CA ASP A 166 16.78 -0.15 3.48
C ASP A 166 16.28 0.32 2.10
N ARG A 167 15.05 -0.08 1.75
CA ARG A 167 14.44 0.26 0.46
C ARG A 167 13.97 1.71 0.45
N LYS A 168 14.43 2.47 -0.54
CA LYS A 168 13.94 3.82 -0.78
C LYS A 168 12.74 3.80 -1.71
N ALA A 169 11.82 4.74 -1.51
CA ALA A 169 10.70 4.95 -2.43
C ALA A 169 11.17 5.24 -3.86
N SER A 170 10.35 4.89 -4.84
CA SER A 170 10.63 5.21 -6.25
C SER A 170 10.82 6.72 -6.45
N ARG A 171 11.82 7.10 -7.23
CA ARG A 171 12.08 8.53 -7.53
C ARG A 171 10.94 9.18 -8.28
N SER A 172 10.19 8.40 -9.06
CA SER A 172 9.04 8.84 -9.85
C SER A 172 7.71 8.80 -9.08
N ARG A 173 7.74 8.59 -7.74
CA ARG A 173 6.52 8.66 -6.95
C ARG A 173 5.93 10.08 -7.02
N ILE A 174 4.61 10.14 -6.98
CA ILE A 174 3.84 11.37 -6.95
C ILE A 174 3.45 11.62 -5.49
N ASP A 175 4.03 12.65 -4.89
CA ASP A 175 3.85 13.02 -3.47
C ASP A 175 3.37 14.47 -3.27
N GLN A 176 2.91 15.12 -4.33
CA GLN A 176 2.30 16.45 -4.27
C GLN A 176 0.81 16.34 -3.97
N ALA A 177 0.32 17.17 -3.06
CA ALA A 177 -1.10 17.27 -2.77
C ALA A 177 -1.87 17.78 -3.99
N VAL A 178 -2.87 17.01 -4.44
CA VAL A 178 -3.72 17.36 -5.58
C VAL A 178 -5.21 17.37 -5.24
N SER A 179 -5.59 16.83 -4.08
CA SER A 179 -6.98 16.84 -3.62
C SER A 179 -7.43 18.27 -3.29
N LYS A 180 -8.65 18.62 -3.71
CA LYS A 180 -9.34 19.85 -3.28
C LYS A 180 -9.84 19.77 -1.84
N TYR A 181 -10.01 18.56 -1.32
CA TYR A 181 -10.60 18.29 -0.03
C TYR A 181 -9.57 17.62 0.87
N THR A 182 -9.13 18.35 1.88
CA THR A 182 -8.05 17.90 2.80
C THR A 182 -8.54 17.78 4.24
N ALA A 183 -9.78 18.23 4.52
CA ALA A 183 -10.33 18.17 5.88
C ALA A 183 -10.42 16.72 6.40
N VAL A 184 -9.99 16.51 7.64
CA VAL A 184 -10.00 15.24 8.35
C VAL A 184 -11.15 15.12 9.37
N SER A 185 -11.99 16.14 9.45
CA SER A 185 -13.22 16.18 10.26
C SER A 185 -14.32 16.91 9.51
N ALA A 186 -15.58 16.57 9.79
CA ALA A 186 -16.70 17.42 9.41
C ALA A 186 -16.63 18.74 10.19
N ILE A 187 -16.90 19.84 9.51
CA ILE A 187 -17.06 21.16 10.14
C ILE A 187 -18.44 21.22 10.79
#